data_34b785da04e7232bc5956228593ead8a
#
_entry.id   34b785da04e7232bc5956228593ead8a
#
_cell.length_a   1.000
_cell.length_b   1.000
_cell.length_c   1.000
_cell.angle_alpha   90.00
_cell.angle_beta   90.00
_cell.angle_gamma   90.00
#
_symmetry.space_group_name_H-M   'P 1'
#
loop_
_entity.id
_entity.type
_entity.pdbx_description
1 polymer ?
#
loop_
_entity_poly.entity_id
_entity_poly.type
_entity_poly.pdbx_seq_one_letter_code
_entity_poly.pdbx_strand_id
1 'polypeptide(L)'
;MQAWVTDLQQLLAHGDAAVLVTVARAEGSVPREAGTKMIVTRESARHTIGGGHLEWKAIEIARQVLRDGMRMSHARRLERLALGPSLGQCCGGAVVLAFERLDVADLGWLATLSRRLAAGASTVRSVSFRSSRNGANGAIGATSSDADAGAVMLSEPEPAVEAPDCLLWDSGANGGANAGATGDASDATLLLTETIAPNDFPIVLFGAGHVGAALVRVLGTLPCRVRWVDGRDAGFPSPEAFAALGAANVAIDATDAPFDAVEAAPPGTSFIVMTHDHAHDLDLAERILRRGDFVFFGMIGSHSKRQQFEHRLAARGIDPSQIARMNCPLGVDGIVDKSPEVIAISAAAQLLQAIEATRAHAAHEHSHA
;
A
#
# COMPACT_ATOMS: atom_id res chain seq x y z
N MET A 1 -5.65 3.08 -3.64
CA MET A 1 -6.45 3.10 -2.39
C MET A 1 -6.08 1.89 -1.55
N GLN A 2 -6.00 2.01 -0.22
CA GLN A 2 -5.71 0.86 0.66
C GLN A 2 -6.87 -0.15 0.60
N ALA A 3 -6.62 -1.37 0.14
CA ALA A 3 -7.67 -2.38 -0.07
C ALA A 3 -8.50 -2.66 1.21
N TRP A 4 -7.84 -2.68 2.38
CA TRP A 4 -8.51 -2.90 3.65
C TRP A 4 -9.54 -1.80 3.99
N VAL A 5 -9.32 -0.55 3.56
CA VAL A 5 -10.29 0.55 3.77
C VAL A 5 -11.57 0.28 3.00
N THR A 6 -11.45 -0.10 1.73
CA THR A 6 -12.60 -0.42 0.87
C THR A 6 -13.37 -1.62 1.40
N ASP A 7 -12.66 -2.69 1.76
CA ASP A 7 -13.28 -3.91 2.28
C ASP A 7 -14.01 -3.65 3.59
N LEU A 8 -13.40 -2.87 4.49
CA LEU A 8 -14.01 -2.52 5.77
C LEU A 8 -15.26 -1.66 5.57
N GLN A 9 -15.19 -0.64 4.69
CA GLN A 9 -16.36 0.17 4.35
C GLN A 9 -17.54 -0.68 3.83
N GLN A 10 -17.25 -1.64 2.94
CA GLN A 10 -18.28 -2.53 2.42
C GLN A 10 -18.92 -3.39 3.52
N LEU A 11 -18.10 -4.02 4.37
CA LEU A 11 -18.59 -4.85 5.47
C LEU A 11 -19.47 -4.05 6.42
N LEU A 12 -19.00 -2.89 6.89
CA LEU A 12 -19.74 -2.07 7.84
C LEU A 12 -21.02 -1.49 7.22
N ALA A 13 -21.00 -1.14 5.93
CA ALA A 13 -22.19 -0.65 5.21
C ALA A 13 -23.29 -1.72 5.07
N HIS A 14 -22.92 -3.02 5.06
CA HIS A 14 -23.90 -4.13 5.11
C HIS A 14 -24.43 -4.41 6.53
N GLY A 15 -23.94 -3.69 7.53
CA GLY A 15 -24.36 -3.86 8.93
C GLY A 15 -23.54 -4.91 9.70
N ASP A 16 -22.50 -5.45 9.10
CA ASP A 16 -21.60 -6.39 9.77
C ASP A 16 -20.63 -5.64 10.69
N ALA A 17 -20.48 -6.13 11.92
CA ALA A 17 -19.36 -5.70 12.76
C ALA A 17 -18.10 -6.49 12.42
N ALA A 18 -16.96 -5.80 12.42
CA ALA A 18 -15.65 -6.40 12.15
C ALA A 18 -14.62 -5.99 13.19
N VAL A 19 -13.55 -6.77 13.31
CA VAL A 19 -12.36 -6.37 14.06
C VAL A 19 -11.24 -6.07 13.08
N LEU A 20 -10.72 -4.85 13.14
CA LEU A 20 -9.49 -4.48 12.48
C LEU A 20 -8.32 -4.90 13.39
N VAL A 21 -7.51 -5.83 12.91
CA VAL A 21 -6.29 -6.29 13.57
C VAL A 21 -5.12 -5.60 12.92
N THR A 22 -4.33 -4.85 13.70
CA THR A 22 -3.13 -4.15 13.21
C THR A 22 -1.89 -4.69 13.92
N VAL A 23 -0.82 -4.96 13.20
CA VAL A 23 0.50 -5.17 13.79
C VAL A 23 0.98 -3.81 14.31
N ALA A 24 0.79 -3.55 15.62
CA ALA A 24 1.10 -2.26 16.23
C ALA A 24 2.59 -2.10 16.54
N ARG A 25 3.30 -3.21 16.79
CA ARG A 25 4.75 -3.25 16.99
C ARG A 25 5.29 -4.61 16.54
N ALA A 26 6.46 -4.59 15.93
CA ALA A 26 7.21 -5.75 15.49
C ALA A 26 8.62 -5.71 16.14
N GLU A 27 9.06 -6.81 16.75
CA GLU A 27 10.33 -6.92 17.47
C GLU A 27 11.08 -8.17 16.96
N GLY A 28 12.29 -8.00 16.46
CA GLY A 28 13.10 -9.09 15.91
C GLY A 28 12.59 -9.62 14.58
N SER A 29 12.81 -10.91 14.30
CA SER A 29 12.34 -11.55 13.05
C SER A 29 10.84 -11.84 13.13
N VAL A 30 10.07 -11.15 12.33
CA VAL A 30 8.60 -11.21 12.27
C VAL A 30 8.13 -11.43 10.82
N PRO A 31 6.96 -12.05 10.60
CA PRO A 31 6.46 -12.32 9.24
C PRO A 31 5.95 -11.09 8.49
N ARG A 32 5.57 -10.03 9.21
CA ARG A 32 5.06 -8.78 8.64
C ARG A 32 5.43 -7.59 9.51
N GLU A 33 5.58 -6.44 8.89
CA GLU A 33 5.96 -5.17 9.51
C GLU A 33 4.80 -4.52 10.28
N ALA A 34 5.13 -3.58 11.17
CA ALA A 34 4.16 -2.73 11.84
C ALA A 34 3.31 -1.96 10.81
N GLY A 35 2.04 -1.74 11.13
CA GLY A 35 1.06 -1.15 10.20
C GLY A 35 0.31 -2.16 9.35
N THR A 36 0.78 -3.41 9.23
CA THR A 36 0.06 -4.47 8.50
C THR A 36 -1.27 -4.79 9.14
N LYS A 37 -2.30 -5.01 8.32
CA LYS A 37 -3.69 -5.16 8.77
C LYS A 37 -4.35 -6.44 8.30
N MET A 38 -5.29 -6.93 9.11
CA MET A 38 -6.23 -8.00 8.80
C MET A 38 -7.61 -7.61 9.31
N ILE A 39 -8.66 -7.96 8.58
CA ILE A 39 -10.06 -7.73 8.98
C ILE A 39 -10.66 -9.08 9.33
N VAL A 40 -11.25 -9.19 10.51
CA VAL A 40 -11.91 -10.41 10.98
C VAL A 40 -13.38 -10.13 11.25
N THR A 41 -14.25 -10.92 10.63
CA THR A 41 -15.68 -11.00 10.93
C THR A 41 -16.00 -12.27 11.72
N ARG A 42 -17.26 -12.51 12.03
CA ARG A 42 -17.68 -13.77 12.65
C ARG A 42 -17.36 -14.98 11.77
N GLU A 43 -17.48 -14.83 10.45
CA GLU A 43 -17.44 -15.92 9.49
C GLU A 43 -16.15 -15.98 8.68
N SER A 44 -15.56 -14.82 8.42
CA SER A 44 -14.42 -14.70 7.50
C SER A 44 -13.26 -13.88 8.07
N ALA A 45 -12.10 -14.02 7.44
CA ALA A 45 -10.96 -13.13 7.60
C ALA A 45 -10.51 -12.65 6.21
N ARG A 46 -10.10 -11.39 6.10
CA ARG A 46 -9.58 -10.77 4.88
C ARG A 46 -8.24 -10.13 5.16
N HIS A 47 -7.35 -10.11 4.18
CA HIS A 47 -5.96 -9.68 4.32
C HIS A 47 -5.18 -10.61 5.26
N THR A 48 -3.91 -10.31 5.53
CA THR A 48 -3.04 -11.19 6.32
C THR A 48 -2.03 -10.39 7.13
N ILE A 49 -1.76 -10.86 8.33
CA ILE A 49 -0.68 -10.37 9.22
C ILE A 49 0.53 -11.32 9.20
N GLY A 50 0.62 -12.23 8.22
CA GLY A 50 1.75 -13.13 8.01
C GLY A 50 1.43 -14.62 8.01
N GLY A 51 0.16 -15.00 8.22
CA GLY A 51 -0.31 -16.38 8.15
C GLY A 51 0.07 -17.24 9.36
N GLY A 52 -0.15 -18.55 9.20
CA GLY A 52 0.24 -19.56 10.19
C GLY A 52 -0.49 -19.44 11.53
N HIS A 53 0.19 -19.88 12.59
CA HIS A 53 -0.36 -19.94 13.94
C HIS A 53 -0.63 -18.54 14.54
N LEU A 54 0.17 -17.55 14.17
CA LEU A 54 -0.04 -16.16 14.58
C LEU A 54 -1.42 -15.65 14.11
N GLU A 55 -1.72 -15.86 12.85
CA GLU A 55 -2.99 -15.42 12.25
C GLU A 55 -4.18 -16.18 12.82
N TRP A 56 -4.03 -17.51 12.98
CA TRP A 56 -5.05 -18.34 13.65
C TRP A 56 -5.37 -17.80 15.05
N LYS A 57 -4.33 -17.50 15.86
CA LYS A 57 -4.51 -16.97 17.21
C LYS A 57 -5.13 -15.59 17.21
N ALA A 58 -4.73 -14.73 16.28
CA ALA A 58 -5.31 -13.40 16.12
C ALA A 58 -6.80 -13.48 15.73
N ILE A 59 -7.19 -14.40 14.86
CA ILE A 59 -8.59 -14.64 14.48
C ILE A 59 -9.41 -15.09 15.70
N GLU A 60 -8.86 -15.99 16.52
CA GLU A 60 -9.52 -16.45 17.75
C GLU A 60 -9.81 -15.27 18.70
N ILE A 61 -8.79 -14.44 18.96
CA ILE A 61 -8.89 -13.26 19.81
C ILE A 61 -9.87 -12.24 19.22
N ALA A 62 -9.79 -11.96 17.93
CA ALA A 62 -10.70 -11.03 17.24
C ALA A 62 -12.16 -11.48 17.35
N ARG A 63 -12.44 -12.77 17.17
CA ARG A 63 -13.79 -13.33 17.35
C ARG A 63 -14.25 -13.26 18.79
N GLN A 64 -13.35 -13.36 19.78
CA GLN A 64 -13.68 -13.12 21.18
C GLN A 64 -14.09 -11.64 21.39
N VAL A 65 -13.30 -10.67 20.86
CA VAL A 65 -13.62 -9.24 20.89
C VAL A 65 -14.98 -8.94 20.25
N LEU A 66 -15.35 -9.62 19.15
CA LEU A 66 -16.68 -9.49 18.54
C LEU A 66 -17.80 -10.02 19.44
N ARG A 67 -17.58 -11.13 20.17
CA ARG A 67 -18.58 -11.68 21.10
C ARG A 67 -18.77 -10.78 22.32
N ASP A 68 -17.67 -10.32 22.92
CA ASP A 68 -17.67 -9.49 24.11
C ASP A 68 -18.21 -8.07 23.80
N GLY A 69 -17.88 -7.56 22.62
CA GLY A 69 -18.29 -6.24 22.14
C GLY A 69 -19.77 -6.08 21.78
N MET A 70 -20.60 -7.12 21.88
CA MET A 70 -22.06 -6.97 21.74
C MET A 70 -22.68 -6.07 22.82
N ARG A 71 -21.97 -5.84 23.90
CA ARG A 71 -22.39 -4.95 25.02
C ARG A 71 -21.63 -3.62 25.05
N MET A 72 -20.61 -3.44 24.18
CA MET A 72 -19.70 -2.28 24.18
C MET A 72 -19.39 -1.88 22.74
N SER A 73 -19.87 -0.71 22.29
CA SER A 73 -19.38 -0.09 21.08
C SER A 73 -17.90 0.27 21.27
N HIS A 74 -17.05 0.03 20.24
CA HIS A 74 -15.62 0.38 20.23
C HIS A 74 -14.73 -0.41 21.21
N ALA A 75 -14.99 -1.71 21.42
CA ALA A 75 -14.06 -2.57 22.18
C ALA A 75 -12.67 -2.60 21.50
N ARG A 76 -11.64 -2.26 22.25
CA ARG A 76 -10.23 -2.25 21.81
C ARG A 76 -9.37 -3.10 22.73
N ARG A 77 -8.39 -3.80 22.15
CA ARG A 77 -7.50 -4.68 22.90
C ARG A 77 -6.10 -4.69 22.29
N LEU A 78 -5.07 -4.75 23.12
CA LEU A 78 -3.69 -5.01 22.72
C LEU A 78 -3.26 -6.37 23.22
N GLU A 79 -2.57 -7.13 22.40
CA GLU A 79 -1.99 -8.44 22.76
C GLU A 79 -0.55 -8.53 22.28
N ARG A 80 0.35 -8.89 23.20
CA ARG A 80 1.74 -9.21 22.86
C ARG A 80 1.88 -10.72 22.67
N LEU A 81 2.33 -11.13 21.49
CA LEU A 81 2.52 -12.52 21.12
C LEU A 81 4.01 -12.76 20.80
N ALA A 82 4.64 -13.66 21.55
CA ALA A 82 5.99 -14.13 21.23
C ALA A 82 5.92 -15.21 20.16
N LEU A 83 6.68 -15.06 19.08
CA LEU A 83 6.65 -15.93 17.89
C LEU A 83 7.59 -17.15 18.01
N GLY A 84 8.08 -17.46 19.19
CA GLY A 84 9.01 -18.56 19.44
C GLY A 84 8.38 -19.96 19.31
N PRO A 85 9.06 -21.01 19.77
CA PRO A 85 8.64 -22.40 19.65
C PRO A 85 7.24 -22.70 20.19
N SER A 86 6.74 -21.87 21.11
CA SER A 86 5.37 -21.99 21.67
C SER A 86 4.26 -21.78 20.63
N LEU A 87 4.56 -21.07 19.52
CA LEU A 87 3.64 -20.88 18.38
C LEU A 87 4.05 -21.69 17.14
N GLY A 88 5.06 -22.58 17.26
CA GLY A 88 5.50 -23.44 16.16
C GLY A 88 6.03 -22.67 14.95
N GLN A 89 6.49 -21.43 15.15
CA GLN A 89 7.05 -20.61 14.08
C GLN A 89 8.58 -20.58 14.17
N CYS A 90 9.24 -20.54 13.01
CA CYS A 90 10.69 -20.41 12.90
C CYS A 90 11.17 -18.98 13.20
N CYS A 91 10.27 -18.00 13.29
CA CYS A 91 10.57 -16.60 13.61
C CYS A 91 10.73 -16.45 15.14
N GLY A 92 11.90 -15.96 15.59
CA GLY A 92 12.22 -15.77 17.03
C GLY A 92 11.79 -14.40 17.61
N GLY A 93 10.96 -13.62 16.89
CA GLY A 93 10.55 -12.27 17.28
C GLY A 93 9.30 -12.22 18.17
N ALA A 94 8.79 -11.02 18.39
CA ALA A 94 7.52 -10.77 19.05
C ALA A 94 6.72 -9.70 18.31
N VAL A 95 5.39 -9.77 18.40
CA VAL A 95 4.50 -8.76 17.85
C VAL A 95 3.54 -8.27 18.92
N VAL A 96 3.18 -6.99 18.84
CA VAL A 96 2.01 -6.44 19.55
C VAL A 96 0.91 -6.25 18.51
N LEU A 97 -0.22 -6.91 18.72
CA LEU A 97 -1.40 -6.77 17.89
C LEU A 97 -2.41 -5.85 18.55
N ALA A 98 -2.92 -4.89 17.79
CA ALA A 98 -4.03 -4.05 18.16
C ALA A 98 -5.32 -4.60 17.54
N PHE A 99 -6.35 -4.79 18.36
CA PHE A 99 -7.67 -5.26 17.95
C PHE A 99 -8.66 -4.12 18.18
N GLU A 100 -9.35 -3.72 17.13
CA GLU A 100 -10.35 -2.66 17.17
C GLU A 100 -11.68 -3.18 16.62
N ARG A 101 -12.69 -3.30 17.47
CA ARG A 101 -14.04 -3.62 17.01
C ARG A 101 -14.64 -2.37 16.37
N LEU A 102 -15.10 -2.51 15.16
CA LEU A 102 -15.68 -1.46 14.34
C LEU A 102 -17.07 -1.87 13.89
N ASP A 103 -17.97 -0.90 13.76
CA ASP A 103 -19.32 -1.08 13.25
C ASP A 103 -19.76 0.11 12.38
N VAL A 104 -21.06 0.22 12.09
CA VAL A 104 -21.61 1.26 11.23
C VAL A 104 -21.25 2.70 11.67
N ALA A 105 -21.02 2.93 12.96
CA ALA A 105 -20.64 4.25 13.49
C ALA A 105 -19.25 4.69 13.00
N ASP A 106 -18.40 3.75 12.60
CA ASP A 106 -17.03 4.02 12.11
C ASP A 106 -16.97 4.42 10.63
N LEU A 107 -18.08 4.35 9.89
CA LEU A 107 -18.11 4.72 8.47
C LEU A 107 -17.70 6.18 8.22
N GLY A 108 -17.91 7.07 9.17
CA GLY A 108 -17.58 8.49 9.03
C GLY A 108 -16.10 8.76 8.86
N TRP A 109 -15.25 8.21 9.73
CA TRP A 109 -13.81 8.36 9.63
C TRP A 109 -13.24 7.57 8.45
N LEU A 110 -13.77 6.39 8.15
CA LEU A 110 -13.36 5.59 6.98
C LEU A 110 -13.65 6.31 5.67
N ALA A 111 -14.81 6.97 5.53
CA ALA A 111 -15.14 7.77 4.35
C ALA A 111 -14.21 8.98 4.21
N THR A 112 -13.81 9.60 5.33
CA THR A 112 -12.86 10.72 5.32
C THR A 112 -11.47 10.24 4.91
N LEU A 113 -10.98 9.14 5.47
CA LEU A 113 -9.71 8.52 5.09
C LEU A 113 -9.70 8.15 3.61
N SER A 114 -10.75 7.48 3.12
CA SER A 114 -10.89 7.08 1.72
C SER A 114 -10.80 8.28 0.76
N ARG A 115 -11.49 9.40 1.07
CA ARG A 115 -11.42 10.62 0.26
C ARG A 115 -10.02 11.22 0.23
N ARG A 116 -9.33 11.28 1.39
CA ARG A 116 -7.96 11.81 1.46
C ARG A 116 -6.99 10.97 0.63
N LEU A 117 -7.06 9.64 0.79
CA LEU A 117 -6.26 8.72 0.00
C LEU A 117 -6.54 8.82 -1.51
N ALA A 118 -7.81 8.97 -1.90
CA ALA A 118 -8.19 9.18 -3.30
C ALA A 118 -7.66 10.49 -3.87
N ALA A 119 -7.52 11.52 -3.04
CA ALA A 119 -6.89 12.80 -3.40
C ALA A 119 -5.35 12.73 -3.40
N GLY A 120 -4.74 11.57 -3.13
CA GLY A 120 -3.28 11.41 -3.06
C GLY A 120 -2.66 11.90 -1.74
N ALA A 121 -3.45 12.22 -0.73
CA ALA A 121 -2.97 12.76 0.54
C ALA A 121 -2.74 11.65 1.57
N SER A 122 -1.55 11.64 2.18
CA SER A 122 -1.26 10.83 3.35
C SER A 122 -2.05 11.34 4.55
N THR A 123 -2.39 10.43 5.47
CA THR A 123 -3.21 10.75 6.64
C THR A 123 -2.65 10.02 7.86
N VAL A 124 -2.45 10.74 8.94
CA VAL A 124 -2.12 10.16 10.24
C VAL A 124 -3.41 9.73 10.93
N ARG A 125 -3.50 8.47 11.31
CA ARG A 125 -4.58 7.91 12.10
C ARG A 125 -4.09 7.62 13.50
N SER A 126 -4.77 8.14 14.52
CA SER A 126 -4.44 7.93 15.92
C SER A 126 -5.60 7.31 16.69
N VAL A 127 -5.29 6.29 17.47
CA VAL A 127 -6.26 5.51 18.25
C VAL A 127 -5.74 5.23 19.64
N SER A 128 -6.51 5.50 20.68
CA SER A 128 -6.13 5.27 22.07
C SER A 128 -6.53 3.88 22.57
N PHE A 129 -5.67 3.28 23.38
CA PHE A 129 -5.89 2.03 24.10
C PHE A 129 -5.61 2.28 25.58
N ARG A 130 -6.54 1.90 26.47
CA ARG A 130 -6.30 1.93 27.92
C ARG A 130 -5.57 0.67 28.34
N SER A 131 -4.50 0.81 29.14
CA SER A 131 -3.77 -0.30 29.74
C SER A 131 -4.38 -0.63 31.09
N SER A 132 -4.98 -1.81 31.22
CA SER A 132 -5.38 -2.35 32.53
C SER A 132 -4.33 -3.36 32.98
N ARG A 133 -3.67 -3.11 34.11
CA ARG A 133 -2.63 -3.97 34.70
C ARG A 133 -3.18 -5.16 35.53
N ASN A 134 -4.31 -5.72 35.21
CA ASN A 134 -4.85 -6.90 35.89
C ASN A 134 -4.62 -8.18 35.05
N GLY A 135 -3.45 -8.77 35.14
CA GLY A 135 -3.15 -10.07 34.57
C GLY A 135 -1.80 -10.61 35.04
N ALA A 136 -1.80 -11.63 35.88
CA ALA A 136 -0.64 -12.31 36.47
C ALA A 136 0.20 -13.12 35.47
N ASN A 137 0.51 -12.64 34.28
CA ASN A 137 1.42 -13.30 33.32
C ASN A 137 1.95 -12.35 32.24
N GLY A 138 2.25 -11.09 32.53
CA GLY A 138 2.96 -10.22 31.59
C GLY A 138 2.18 -9.87 30.29
N ALA A 139 0.91 -10.22 30.21
CA ALA A 139 0.03 -9.80 29.14
C ALA A 139 -0.39 -8.34 29.40
N ILE A 140 -0.08 -7.45 28.49
CA ILE A 140 -0.65 -6.11 28.47
C ILE A 140 -2.08 -6.27 27.95
N GLY A 141 -3.00 -6.66 28.84
CA GLY A 141 -4.42 -6.72 28.54
C GLY A 141 -5.01 -5.33 28.68
N ALA A 142 -5.16 -4.59 27.61
CA ALA A 142 -5.91 -3.33 27.63
C ALA A 142 -7.34 -3.63 27.17
N THR A 143 -8.29 -3.63 28.11
CA THR A 143 -9.73 -3.65 27.79
C THR A 143 -10.31 -2.31 28.16
N SER A 144 -10.72 -1.51 27.19
CA SER A 144 -11.53 -0.32 27.47
C SER A 144 -13.01 -0.70 27.46
N SER A 145 -13.63 -0.72 28.64
CA SER A 145 -15.06 -0.60 28.81
C SER A 145 -15.32 0.85 29.17
N ASP A 146 -15.92 1.61 28.32
CA ASP A 146 -16.79 2.75 28.53
C ASP A 146 -16.59 3.91 27.53
N ALA A 147 -17.57 4.79 27.49
CA ALA A 147 -17.85 5.90 26.60
C ALA A 147 -16.71 6.91 26.31
N ASP A 148 -15.49 6.63 26.73
CA ASP A 148 -14.30 7.47 26.61
C ASP A 148 -13.13 6.80 25.87
N ALA A 149 -13.36 5.69 25.17
CA ALA A 149 -12.44 5.24 24.13
C ALA A 149 -12.48 6.29 23.03
N GLY A 150 -11.52 7.23 23.04
CA GLY A 150 -11.51 8.41 22.16
C GLY A 150 -11.76 8.03 20.71
N ALA A 151 -12.49 8.88 20.01
CA ALA A 151 -12.77 8.71 18.58
C ALA A 151 -11.45 8.48 17.82
N VAL A 152 -11.52 7.75 16.70
CA VAL A 152 -10.41 7.67 15.74
C VAL A 152 -10.13 9.10 15.26
N MET A 153 -8.90 9.58 15.48
CA MET A 153 -8.47 10.89 15.03
C MET A 153 -7.73 10.77 13.71
N LEU A 154 -8.06 11.67 12.78
CA LEU A 154 -7.37 11.79 11.49
C LEU A 154 -6.77 13.19 11.41
N SER A 155 -5.46 13.25 11.14
CA SER A 155 -4.73 14.51 10.94
C SER A 155 -3.88 14.47 9.68
N GLU A 156 -3.29 15.59 9.32
CA GLU A 156 -2.26 15.63 8.29
C GLU A 156 -0.91 15.23 8.89
N PRO A 157 -0.02 14.57 8.12
CA PRO A 157 1.34 14.31 8.58
C PRO A 157 2.06 15.64 8.85
N GLU A 158 2.75 15.73 9.97
CA GLU A 158 3.62 16.88 10.23
C GLU A 158 4.89 16.77 9.38
N PRO A 159 5.29 17.81 8.65
CA PRO A 159 6.42 17.75 7.71
C PRO A 159 7.80 17.61 8.36
N ALA A 160 7.91 17.61 9.69
CA ALA A 160 9.18 17.70 10.40
C ALA A 160 9.49 16.51 11.33
N VAL A 161 8.66 15.48 11.41
CA VAL A 161 8.90 14.35 12.33
C VAL A 161 9.03 13.07 11.51
N GLU A 162 10.26 12.55 11.43
CA GLU A 162 10.54 11.16 11.05
C GLU A 162 9.94 10.22 12.10
N ALA A 163 8.66 9.96 12.01
CA ALA A 163 8.02 8.93 12.78
C ALA A 163 7.91 7.68 11.93
N PRO A 164 8.24 6.48 12.43
CA PRO A 164 7.95 5.25 11.72
C PRO A 164 6.47 5.21 11.35
N ASP A 165 6.14 4.61 10.20
CA ASP A 165 4.78 4.56 9.63
C ASP A 165 3.72 4.02 10.59
N CYS A 166 4.13 3.34 11.66
CA CYS A 166 3.25 2.85 12.72
C CYS A 166 3.99 2.84 14.06
N LEU A 167 3.44 3.55 15.05
CA LEU A 167 3.97 3.68 16.40
C LEU A 167 2.94 3.36 17.46
N LEU A 168 3.33 2.58 18.46
CA LEU A 168 2.59 2.40 19.71
C LEU A 168 3.40 3.02 20.84
N TRP A 169 2.89 4.08 21.47
CA TRP A 169 3.58 4.84 22.51
C TRP A 169 2.67 5.21 23.69
N ASP A 170 3.28 5.55 24.84
CA ASP A 170 2.55 5.94 26.04
C ASP A 170 2.21 7.44 25.96
N SER A 171 0.94 7.80 25.93
CA SER A 171 0.48 9.19 25.85
C SER A 171 0.68 9.98 27.15
N GLY A 172 1.00 9.31 28.26
CA GLY A 172 1.29 9.95 29.55
C GLY A 172 2.73 10.45 29.69
N ALA A 173 3.64 10.02 28.80
CA ALA A 173 5.02 10.51 28.77
C ALA A 173 5.11 11.77 27.91
N ASN A 174 4.87 12.95 28.49
CA ASN A 174 5.21 14.24 27.87
C ASN A 174 6.67 14.21 27.41
N GLY A 175 6.90 14.50 26.12
CA GLY A 175 8.18 14.44 25.43
C GLY A 175 9.36 15.01 26.21
N GLY A 176 10.21 14.12 26.69
CA GLY A 176 11.48 14.42 27.34
C GLY A 176 12.14 13.13 27.81
N ALA A 177 13.27 12.78 27.18
CA ALA A 177 14.12 11.69 27.61
C ALA A 177 14.71 12.08 28.97
N ASN A 178 14.04 11.78 30.07
CA ASN A 178 14.45 11.66 31.46
C ASN A 178 13.29 12.06 32.39
N ALA A 179 12.39 11.13 32.68
CA ALA A 179 11.53 11.26 33.85
C ALA A 179 11.56 9.95 34.63
N GLY A 180 12.19 10.01 35.77
CA GLY A 180 12.19 8.94 36.78
C GLY A 180 10.76 8.63 37.22
N ALA A 181 10.43 7.36 37.19
CA ALA A 181 9.14 6.83 37.56
C ALA A 181 8.85 7.04 39.06
N THR A 182 8.06 8.04 39.40
CA THR A 182 7.35 8.13 40.70
C THR A 182 5.97 8.77 40.45
N GLY A 183 5.04 8.02 39.90
CA GLY A 183 3.64 8.34 39.80
C GLY A 183 2.85 7.04 39.77
N ASP A 184 1.74 6.99 40.47
CA ASP A 184 0.84 5.83 40.57
C ASP A 184 0.35 5.44 39.17
N ALA A 185 0.95 4.38 38.59
CA ALA A 185 0.87 4.00 37.18
C ALA A 185 -0.33 3.09 36.90
N SER A 186 -1.51 3.41 37.46
CA SER A 186 -2.68 2.51 37.34
C SER A 186 -3.48 2.65 36.05
N ASP A 187 -3.26 3.70 35.22
CA ASP A 187 -4.08 3.96 34.01
C ASP A 187 -3.24 4.59 32.87
N ALA A 188 -2.28 3.83 32.35
CA ALA A 188 -1.51 4.29 31.19
C ALA A 188 -2.36 4.17 29.91
N THR A 189 -2.50 5.28 29.19
CA THR A 189 -3.14 5.29 27.88
C THR A 189 -2.07 5.12 26.80
N LEU A 190 -2.15 4.03 26.05
CA LEU A 190 -1.29 3.80 24.88
C LEU A 190 -1.95 4.38 23.64
N LEU A 191 -1.19 5.08 22.82
CA LEU A 191 -1.64 5.65 21.55
C LEU A 191 -1.00 4.88 20.40
N LEU A 192 -1.81 4.31 19.53
CA LEU A 192 -1.40 3.80 18.24
C LEU A 192 -1.55 4.91 17.21
N THR A 193 -0.42 5.35 16.66
CA THR A 193 -0.38 6.35 15.60
C THR A 193 0.21 5.71 14.36
N GLU A 194 -0.46 5.86 13.23
CA GLU A 194 -0.02 5.29 11.96
C GLU A 194 -0.21 6.28 10.81
N THR A 195 0.79 6.38 9.94
CA THR A 195 0.71 7.12 8.69
C THR A 195 0.17 6.22 7.60
N ILE A 196 -1.01 6.53 7.11
CA ILE A 196 -1.64 5.81 6.02
C ILE A 196 -1.44 6.63 4.75
N ALA A 197 -0.53 6.16 3.92
CA ALA A 197 -0.24 6.77 2.62
C ALA A 197 -1.08 6.12 1.51
N PRO A 198 -1.34 6.84 0.41
CA PRO A 198 -1.84 6.22 -0.81
C PRO A 198 -0.84 5.16 -1.27
N ASN A 199 -1.24 3.89 -1.27
CA ASN A 199 -0.37 2.78 -1.71
C ASN A 199 -0.24 2.69 -3.23
N ASP A 200 -0.84 3.61 -3.95
CA ASP A 200 -0.97 3.54 -5.37
C ASP A 200 0.04 4.45 -6.05
N PHE A 201 1.06 3.84 -6.60
CA PHE A 201 1.98 4.52 -7.51
C PHE A 201 1.30 4.71 -8.89
N PRO A 202 1.43 5.91 -9.49
CA PRO A 202 0.80 6.19 -10.77
C PRO A 202 1.56 5.53 -11.92
N ILE A 203 0.82 4.92 -12.82
CA ILE A 203 1.32 4.31 -14.06
C ILE A 203 0.54 4.88 -15.24
N VAL A 204 1.22 5.28 -16.31
CA VAL A 204 0.63 5.51 -17.62
C VAL A 204 1.14 4.42 -18.56
N LEU A 205 0.20 3.59 -19.05
CA LEU A 205 0.46 2.49 -19.96
C LEU A 205 -0.07 2.85 -21.33
N PHE A 206 0.81 2.96 -22.31
CA PHE A 206 0.47 3.23 -23.72
C PHE A 206 0.45 1.93 -24.53
N GLY A 207 -0.68 1.63 -25.13
CA GLY A 207 -0.89 0.46 -26.00
C GLY A 207 -1.88 -0.55 -25.42
N ALA A 208 -2.99 -0.76 -26.15
CA ALA A 208 -4.06 -1.71 -25.83
C ALA A 208 -3.96 -3.04 -26.62
N GLY A 209 -2.75 -3.44 -26.99
CA GLY A 209 -2.49 -4.74 -27.62
C GLY A 209 -2.47 -5.90 -26.62
N HIS A 210 -2.16 -7.11 -27.09
CA HIS A 210 -2.16 -8.32 -26.27
C HIS A 210 -1.28 -8.24 -25.03
N VAL A 211 -0.08 -7.65 -25.15
CA VAL A 211 0.85 -7.48 -24.01
C VAL A 211 0.30 -6.45 -23.04
N GLY A 212 -0.27 -5.33 -23.53
CA GLY A 212 -0.91 -4.32 -22.68
C GLY A 212 -2.07 -4.90 -21.88
N ALA A 213 -2.94 -5.68 -22.54
CA ALA A 213 -4.05 -6.36 -21.88
C ALA A 213 -3.59 -7.40 -20.83
N ALA A 214 -2.52 -8.15 -21.13
CA ALA A 214 -1.92 -9.08 -20.16
C ALA A 214 -1.31 -8.34 -18.97
N LEU A 215 -0.61 -7.21 -19.21
CA LEU A 215 0.00 -6.40 -18.15
C LEU A 215 -1.07 -5.75 -17.25
N VAL A 216 -2.17 -5.27 -17.81
CA VAL A 216 -3.31 -4.72 -17.03
C VAL A 216 -3.89 -5.74 -16.07
N ARG A 217 -3.97 -7.04 -16.43
CA ARG A 217 -4.42 -8.10 -15.52
C ARG A 217 -3.49 -8.24 -14.32
N VAL A 218 -2.18 -8.16 -14.53
CA VAL A 218 -1.19 -8.22 -13.45
C VAL A 218 -1.25 -6.95 -12.59
N LEU A 219 -1.22 -5.78 -13.21
CA LEU A 219 -1.28 -4.49 -12.52
C LEU A 219 -2.59 -4.28 -11.75
N GLY A 220 -3.70 -4.87 -12.22
CA GLY A 220 -4.99 -4.86 -11.54
C GLY A 220 -4.95 -5.48 -10.14
N THR A 221 -3.98 -6.35 -9.86
CA THR A 221 -3.78 -6.98 -8.54
C THR A 221 -2.81 -6.21 -7.63
N LEU A 222 -2.14 -5.19 -8.16
CA LEU A 222 -1.11 -4.43 -7.44
C LEU A 222 -1.67 -3.10 -6.88
N PRO A 223 -1.06 -2.55 -5.83
CA PRO A 223 -1.45 -1.26 -5.26
C PRO A 223 -0.93 -0.10 -6.11
N CYS A 224 -1.46 0.05 -7.34
CA CYS A 224 -1.11 1.10 -8.29
C CYS A 224 -2.37 1.73 -8.89
N ARG A 225 -2.21 2.89 -9.54
CA ARG A 225 -3.24 3.50 -10.38
C ARG A 225 -2.76 3.50 -11.82
N VAL A 226 -3.51 2.85 -12.70
CA VAL A 226 -3.15 2.72 -14.10
C VAL A 226 -4.07 3.58 -14.96
N ARG A 227 -3.52 4.49 -15.75
CA ARG A 227 -4.17 5.12 -16.89
C ARG A 227 -3.73 4.36 -18.14
N TRP A 228 -4.65 3.60 -18.72
CA TRP A 228 -4.38 2.75 -19.89
C TRP A 228 -4.81 3.48 -21.16
N VAL A 229 -3.85 3.90 -21.97
CA VAL A 229 -3.99 4.84 -23.08
C VAL A 229 -3.80 4.15 -24.43
N ASP A 230 -4.73 4.29 -25.34
CA ASP A 230 -4.58 3.93 -26.77
C ASP A 230 -5.53 4.80 -27.61
N GLY A 231 -5.12 5.16 -28.83
CA GLY A 231 -5.95 5.90 -29.76
C GLY A 231 -7.03 5.05 -30.47
N ARG A 232 -7.09 3.76 -30.20
CA ARG A 232 -8.00 2.82 -30.86
C ARG A 232 -8.98 2.24 -29.84
N ASP A 233 -10.23 2.65 -29.88
CA ASP A 233 -11.28 2.08 -29.02
C ASP A 233 -11.35 0.55 -29.11
N ALA A 234 -11.24 0.01 -30.33
CA ALA A 234 -11.28 -1.44 -30.56
C ALA A 234 -10.07 -2.22 -30.00
N GLY A 235 -9.05 -1.53 -29.52
CA GLY A 235 -7.89 -2.14 -28.83
C GLY A 235 -8.21 -2.58 -27.40
N PHE A 236 -9.20 -1.95 -26.77
CA PHE A 236 -9.59 -2.25 -25.40
C PHE A 236 -10.57 -3.43 -25.31
N PRO A 237 -10.62 -4.16 -24.19
CA PRO A 237 -11.67 -5.16 -23.96
C PRO A 237 -13.05 -4.50 -23.89
N SER A 238 -14.11 -5.28 -24.16
CA SER A 238 -15.48 -4.77 -23.93
C SER A 238 -15.69 -4.39 -22.46
N PRO A 239 -16.66 -3.50 -22.16
CA PRO A 239 -16.94 -3.11 -20.76
C PRO A 239 -17.20 -4.30 -19.84
N GLU A 240 -17.87 -5.34 -20.32
CA GLU A 240 -18.15 -6.57 -19.56
C GLU A 240 -16.87 -7.37 -19.31
N ALA A 241 -16.03 -7.53 -20.33
CA ALA A 241 -14.76 -8.21 -20.22
C ALA A 241 -13.79 -7.46 -19.32
N PHE A 242 -13.79 -6.12 -19.38
CA PHE A 242 -12.99 -5.29 -18.49
C PHE A 242 -13.47 -5.39 -17.04
N ALA A 243 -14.77 -5.31 -16.78
CA ALA A 243 -15.35 -5.47 -15.45
C ALA A 243 -15.01 -6.86 -14.84
N ALA A 244 -15.01 -7.90 -15.68
CA ALA A 244 -14.64 -9.26 -15.25
C ALA A 244 -13.17 -9.39 -14.83
N LEU A 245 -12.28 -8.45 -15.21
CA LEU A 245 -10.89 -8.43 -14.72
C LEU A 245 -10.78 -8.02 -13.25
N GLY A 246 -11.80 -7.37 -12.68
CA GLY A 246 -11.76 -6.86 -11.32
C GLY A 246 -10.69 -5.78 -11.08
N ALA A 247 -10.15 -5.18 -12.13
CA ALA A 247 -9.08 -4.20 -12.10
C ALA A 247 -9.61 -2.78 -11.80
N ALA A 248 -10.17 -2.58 -10.61
CA ALA A 248 -10.77 -1.31 -10.19
C ALA A 248 -9.79 -0.12 -10.12
N ASN A 249 -8.49 -0.41 -10.14
CA ASN A 249 -7.39 0.57 -10.12
C ASN A 249 -6.92 0.97 -11.53
N VAL A 250 -7.60 0.51 -12.60
CA VAL A 250 -7.26 0.79 -14.00
C VAL A 250 -8.36 1.64 -14.61
N ALA A 251 -7.98 2.78 -15.20
CA ALA A 251 -8.85 3.64 -15.99
C ALA A 251 -8.46 3.55 -17.47
N ILE A 252 -9.42 3.23 -18.33
CA ILE A 252 -9.25 3.26 -19.79
C ILE A 252 -9.34 4.70 -20.26
N ASP A 253 -8.43 5.08 -21.15
CA ASP A 253 -8.36 6.38 -21.80
C ASP A 253 -8.16 6.17 -23.30
N ALA A 254 -9.28 6.11 -24.01
CA ALA A 254 -9.31 6.07 -25.47
C ALA A 254 -9.18 7.50 -26.02
N THR A 255 -7.98 7.88 -26.47
CA THR A 255 -7.70 9.27 -26.89
C THR A 255 -6.80 9.34 -28.11
N ASP A 256 -7.11 10.27 -29.02
CA ASP A 256 -6.26 10.61 -30.16
C ASP A 256 -5.08 11.53 -29.76
N ALA A 257 -5.05 12.00 -28.51
CA ALA A 257 -4.02 12.88 -27.97
C ALA A 257 -3.23 12.22 -26.82
N PRO A 258 -2.53 11.09 -27.03
CA PRO A 258 -1.85 10.33 -25.99
C PRO A 258 -0.72 11.11 -25.32
N PHE A 259 -0.18 12.13 -25.97
CA PHE A 259 0.85 13.00 -25.39
C PHE A 259 0.34 13.80 -24.19
N ASP A 260 -0.94 14.16 -24.17
CA ASP A 260 -1.56 14.86 -23.04
C ASP A 260 -1.52 14.01 -21.77
N ALA A 261 -1.55 12.68 -21.92
CA ALA A 261 -1.41 11.76 -20.79
C ALA A 261 0.01 11.79 -20.18
N VAL A 262 1.04 12.08 -20.98
CA VAL A 262 2.41 12.30 -20.44
C VAL A 262 2.45 13.61 -19.67
N GLU A 263 1.89 14.67 -20.22
CA GLU A 263 1.98 16.03 -19.64
C GLU A 263 1.14 16.16 -18.36
N ALA A 264 -0.05 15.55 -18.34
CA ALA A 264 -0.97 15.59 -17.20
C ALA A 264 -0.59 14.61 -16.06
N ALA A 265 0.38 13.72 -16.28
CA ALA A 265 0.78 12.76 -15.28
C ALA A 265 1.48 13.45 -14.08
N PRO A 266 1.19 13.04 -12.82
CA PRO A 266 1.87 13.61 -11.66
C PRO A 266 3.37 13.25 -11.64
N PRO A 267 4.21 14.04 -10.94
CA PRO A 267 5.60 13.66 -10.66
C PRO A 267 5.68 12.26 -10.04
N GLY A 268 6.75 11.51 -10.31
CA GLY A 268 6.91 10.16 -9.81
C GLY A 268 6.11 9.09 -10.58
N THR A 269 5.45 9.46 -11.70
CA THR A 269 4.75 8.49 -12.55
C THR A 269 5.71 7.50 -13.19
N SER A 270 5.27 6.25 -13.31
CA SER A 270 5.92 5.22 -14.11
C SER A 270 5.27 5.16 -15.49
N PHE A 271 6.07 5.23 -16.55
CA PHE A 271 5.61 5.16 -17.93
C PHE A 271 5.97 3.83 -18.57
N ILE A 272 5.03 3.21 -19.27
CA ILE A 272 5.24 1.98 -20.02
C ILE A 272 4.70 2.19 -21.43
N VAL A 273 5.58 2.05 -22.43
CA VAL A 273 5.26 2.26 -23.83
C VAL A 273 5.35 0.93 -24.59
N MET A 274 4.21 0.50 -25.15
CA MET A 274 4.09 -0.73 -25.92
C MET A 274 3.07 -0.59 -27.05
N THR A 275 3.14 0.52 -27.77
CA THR A 275 2.26 0.73 -28.93
C THR A 275 2.71 -0.10 -30.14
N HIS A 276 1.91 -0.14 -31.17
CA HIS A 276 2.23 -0.83 -32.42
C HIS A 276 3.01 0.05 -33.42
N ASP A 277 3.14 1.34 -33.14
CA ASP A 277 3.78 2.34 -34.02
C ASP A 277 5.11 2.82 -33.44
N HIS A 278 6.20 2.52 -34.12
CA HIS A 278 7.54 2.90 -33.70
C HIS A 278 7.81 4.41 -33.75
N ALA A 279 7.14 5.15 -34.65
CA ALA A 279 7.29 6.61 -34.69
C ALA A 279 6.62 7.24 -33.46
N HIS A 280 5.43 6.75 -33.15
CA HIS A 280 4.69 7.14 -31.95
C HIS A 280 5.43 6.81 -30.65
N ASP A 281 5.99 5.58 -30.57
CA ASP A 281 6.83 5.18 -29.44
C ASP A 281 8.03 6.12 -29.24
N LEU A 282 8.67 6.58 -30.32
CA LEU A 282 9.79 7.51 -30.25
C LEU A 282 9.38 8.89 -29.72
N ASP A 283 8.24 9.40 -30.20
CA ASP A 283 7.75 10.72 -29.78
C ASP A 283 7.28 10.71 -28.32
N LEU A 284 6.66 9.61 -27.86
CA LEU A 284 6.36 9.37 -26.45
C LEU A 284 7.64 9.31 -25.61
N ALA A 285 8.65 8.56 -26.08
CA ALA A 285 9.93 8.44 -25.39
C ALA A 285 10.60 9.81 -25.22
N GLU A 286 10.62 10.64 -26.25
CA GLU A 286 11.18 11.98 -26.19
C GLU A 286 10.49 12.82 -25.11
N ARG A 287 9.16 12.85 -25.08
CA ARG A 287 8.40 13.63 -24.10
C ARG A 287 8.61 13.15 -22.68
N ILE A 288 8.59 11.82 -22.45
CA ILE A 288 8.83 11.23 -21.14
C ILE A 288 10.24 11.57 -20.63
N LEU A 289 11.27 11.43 -21.49
CA LEU A 289 12.65 11.71 -21.12
C LEU A 289 12.90 13.20 -20.86
N ARG A 290 12.26 14.11 -21.63
CA ARG A 290 12.35 15.56 -21.39
C ARG A 290 11.71 15.95 -20.06
N ARG A 291 10.67 15.26 -19.64
CA ARG A 291 10.03 15.44 -18.36
C ARG A 291 10.99 15.17 -17.19
N GLY A 292 11.67 14.04 -17.20
CA GLY A 292 12.76 13.69 -16.26
C GLY A 292 12.32 13.34 -14.83
N ASP A 293 11.08 13.62 -14.42
CA ASP A 293 10.54 13.44 -13.06
C ASP A 293 9.80 12.11 -12.84
N PHE A 294 10.05 11.12 -13.70
CA PHE A 294 9.46 9.79 -13.62
C PHE A 294 10.29 8.84 -12.73
N VAL A 295 9.64 7.86 -12.11
CA VAL A 295 10.30 6.78 -11.36
C VAL A 295 10.80 5.68 -12.31
N PHE A 296 9.98 5.29 -13.29
CA PHE A 296 10.31 4.22 -14.22
C PHE A 296 9.85 4.59 -15.63
N PHE A 297 10.69 4.27 -16.61
CA PHE A 297 10.30 4.32 -18.01
C PHE A 297 10.70 3.02 -18.71
N GLY A 298 9.70 2.21 -19.09
CA GLY A 298 9.85 0.95 -19.79
C GLY A 298 9.27 1.01 -21.20
N MET A 299 9.98 0.40 -22.16
CA MET A 299 9.53 0.32 -23.54
C MET A 299 9.65 -1.10 -24.08
N ILE A 300 8.59 -1.59 -24.71
CA ILE A 300 8.65 -2.86 -25.42
C ILE A 300 9.52 -2.73 -26.67
N GLY A 301 10.45 -3.64 -26.87
CA GLY A 301 11.32 -3.61 -28.03
C GLY A 301 12.46 -4.62 -27.94
N SER A 302 13.27 -4.66 -29.01
CA SER A 302 14.51 -5.42 -29.04
C SER A 302 15.71 -4.53 -28.70
N HIS A 303 16.87 -5.12 -28.45
CA HIS A 303 18.12 -4.38 -28.32
C HIS A 303 18.42 -3.49 -29.55
N SER A 304 18.07 -3.97 -30.76
CA SER A 304 18.24 -3.17 -31.98
C SER A 304 17.33 -1.94 -31.99
N LYS A 305 16.06 -2.08 -31.52
CA LYS A 305 15.15 -0.93 -31.36
C LYS A 305 15.72 0.06 -30.34
N ARG A 306 16.24 -0.42 -29.22
CA ARG A 306 16.90 0.42 -28.20
C ARG A 306 18.03 1.26 -28.81
N GLN A 307 19.00 0.63 -29.48
CA GLN A 307 20.13 1.34 -30.10
C GLN A 307 19.67 2.40 -31.10
N GLN A 308 18.67 2.05 -31.93
CA GLN A 308 18.10 2.98 -32.90
C GLN A 308 17.42 4.19 -32.21
N PHE A 309 16.72 3.96 -31.11
CA PHE A 309 16.06 5.01 -30.34
C PHE A 309 17.07 5.88 -29.61
N GLU A 310 18.10 5.32 -28.99
CA GLU A 310 19.19 6.06 -28.33
C GLU A 310 19.84 7.05 -29.31
N HIS A 311 20.18 6.58 -30.52
CA HIS A 311 20.76 7.45 -31.55
C HIS A 311 19.80 8.58 -31.98
N ARG A 312 18.52 8.26 -32.21
CA ARG A 312 17.53 9.24 -32.65
C ARG A 312 17.18 10.26 -31.56
N LEU A 313 17.08 9.83 -30.30
CA LEU A 313 16.84 10.68 -29.13
C LEU A 313 18.01 11.62 -28.86
N ALA A 314 19.25 11.12 -28.96
CA ALA A 314 20.46 11.94 -28.86
C ALA A 314 20.50 13.01 -29.98
N ALA A 315 20.15 12.64 -31.22
CA ALA A 315 20.04 13.60 -32.34
C ALA A 315 18.95 14.65 -32.14
N ARG A 316 17.93 14.39 -31.32
CA ARG A 316 16.88 15.34 -30.88
C ARG A 316 17.30 16.16 -29.66
N GLY A 317 18.54 16.01 -29.16
CA GLY A 317 19.07 16.77 -28.04
C GLY A 317 18.65 16.29 -26.66
N ILE A 318 18.26 15.01 -26.53
CA ILE A 318 18.05 14.40 -25.20
C ILE A 318 19.39 14.05 -24.58
N ASP A 319 19.57 14.42 -23.32
CA ASP A 319 20.80 14.13 -22.58
C ASP A 319 21.05 12.61 -22.46
N PRO A 320 22.30 12.14 -22.66
CA PRO A 320 22.61 10.72 -22.52
C PRO A 320 22.24 10.12 -21.16
N SER A 321 22.33 10.88 -20.09
CA SER A 321 21.93 10.43 -18.75
C SER A 321 20.43 10.17 -18.65
N GLN A 322 19.61 10.95 -19.33
CA GLN A 322 18.17 10.72 -19.43
C GLN A 322 17.85 9.51 -20.32
N ILE A 323 18.54 9.37 -21.45
CA ILE A 323 18.38 8.21 -22.35
C ILE A 323 18.71 6.90 -21.61
N ALA A 324 19.72 6.90 -20.77
CA ALA A 324 20.12 5.73 -19.97
C ALA A 324 19.02 5.23 -19.02
N ARG A 325 18.09 6.09 -18.63
CA ARG A 325 16.92 5.74 -17.78
C ARG A 325 15.83 4.99 -18.51
N MET A 326 15.90 4.87 -19.85
CA MET A 326 14.94 4.10 -20.63
C MET A 326 15.25 2.60 -20.52
N ASN A 327 14.32 1.81 -20.02
CA ASN A 327 14.40 0.35 -19.95
C ASN A 327 13.83 -0.27 -21.23
N CYS A 328 14.69 -0.65 -22.15
CA CYS A 328 14.34 -1.33 -23.39
C CYS A 328 15.46 -2.33 -23.76
N PRO A 329 15.15 -3.61 -23.94
CA PRO A 329 13.87 -4.28 -23.80
C PRO A 329 13.25 -4.16 -22.39
N LEU A 330 11.92 -4.11 -22.36
CA LEU A 330 11.17 -4.12 -21.11
C LEU A 330 11.13 -5.53 -20.51
N GLY A 331 11.41 -5.65 -19.21
CA GLY A 331 11.37 -6.88 -18.44
C GLY A 331 12.69 -7.18 -17.72
N VAL A 332 12.61 -8.10 -16.75
CA VAL A 332 13.79 -8.54 -15.99
C VAL A 332 14.66 -9.51 -16.80
N ASP A 333 15.96 -9.49 -16.55
CA ASP A 333 16.91 -10.37 -17.21
C ASP A 333 16.62 -11.87 -16.91
N GLY A 334 16.96 -12.74 -17.88
CA GLY A 334 16.80 -14.18 -17.75
C GLY A 334 15.42 -14.72 -18.16
N ILE A 335 14.41 -13.87 -18.35
CA ILE A 335 13.10 -14.25 -18.91
C ILE A 335 13.11 -13.96 -20.40
N VAL A 336 13.09 -15.03 -21.23
CA VAL A 336 13.24 -14.93 -22.70
C VAL A 336 11.97 -15.30 -23.48
N ASP A 337 10.96 -15.86 -22.82
CA ASP A 337 9.67 -16.20 -23.45
C ASP A 337 8.96 -14.92 -23.86
N LYS A 338 8.36 -14.97 -25.08
CA LYS A 338 7.72 -13.83 -25.72
C LYS A 338 6.19 -13.88 -25.67
N SER A 339 5.61 -14.83 -24.92
CA SER A 339 4.16 -14.84 -24.70
C SER A 339 3.73 -13.58 -23.94
N PRO A 340 2.59 -12.99 -24.27
CA PRO A 340 2.10 -11.76 -23.65
C PRO A 340 2.08 -11.82 -22.12
N GLU A 341 1.69 -12.95 -21.55
CA GLU A 341 1.59 -13.16 -20.10
C GLU A 341 2.95 -13.17 -19.42
N VAL A 342 3.95 -13.80 -20.05
CA VAL A 342 5.33 -13.85 -19.50
C VAL A 342 5.99 -12.49 -19.59
N ILE A 343 5.82 -11.78 -20.72
CA ILE A 343 6.29 -10.39 -20.86
C ILE A 343 5.64 -9.51 -19.78
N ALA A 344 4.33 -9.65 -19.55
CA ALA A 344 3.61 -8.86 -18.57
C ALA A 344 4.14 -9.07 -17.14
N ILE A 345 4.39 -10.33 -16.74
CA ILE A 345 4.96 -10.65 -15.43
C ILE A 345 6.37 -10.07 -15.31
N SER A 346 7.20 -10.25 -16.33
CA SER A 346 8.57 -9.75 -16.37
C SER A 346 8.63 -8.22 -16.29
N ALA A 347 7.75 -7.52 -17.02
CA ALA A 347 7.63 -6.07 -16.99
C ALA A 347 7.14 -5.55 -15.62
N ALA A 348 6.14 -6.21 -15.03
CA ALA A 348 5.65 -5.86 -13.70
C ALA A 348 6.74 -6.07 -12.63
N ALA A 349 7.52 -7.14 -12.70
CA ALA A 349 8.63 -7.38 -11.79
C ALA A 349 9.71 -6.29 -11.89
N GLN A 350 10.09 -5.88 -13.09
CA GLN A 350 11.07 -4.80 -13.31
C GLN A 350 10.55 -3.45 -12.78
N LEU A 351 9.28 -3.16 -13.00
CA LEU A 351 8.61 -1.98 -12.47
C LEU A 351 8.65 -1.96 -10.93
N LEU A 352 8.30 -3.07 -10.28
CA LEU A 352 8.32 -3.19 -8.82
C LEU A 352 9.73 -3.02 -8.25
N GLN A 353 10.77 -3.57 -8.90
CA GLN A 353 12.17 -3.35 -8.51
C GLN A 353 12.54 -1.85 -8.52
N ALA A 354 12.13 -1.11 -9.55
CA ALA A 354 12.40 0.32 -9.63
C ALA A 354 11.67 1.13 -8.55
N ILE A 355 10.42 0.76 -8.25
CA ILE A 355 9.62 1.41 -7.20
C ILE A 355 10.24 1.16 -5.82
N GLU A 356 10.60 -0.08 -5.51
CA GLU A 356 11.23 -0.42 -4.22
C GLU A 356 12.61 0.23 -4.07
N ALA A 357 13.40 0.32 -5.13
CA ALA A 357 14.67 1.05 -5.11
C ALA A 357 14.48 2.55 -4.80
N THR A 358 13.44 3.17 -5.36
CA THR A 358 13.11 4.59 -5.09
C THR A 358 12.65 4.79 -3.64
N ARG A 359 11.84 3.88 -3.11
CA ARG A 359 11.39 3.92 -1.71
C ARG A 359 12.56 3.74 -0.74
N ALA A 360 13.44 2.79 -1.01
CA ALA A 360 14.63 2.57 -0.20
C ALA A 360 15.58 3.79 -0.19
N HIS A 361 15.71 4.48 -1.33
CA HIS A 361 16.52 5.70 -1.43
C HIS A 361 15.93 6.84 -0.62
N ALA A 362 14.63 7.07 -0.73
CA ALA A 362 13.92 8.07 0.05
C ALA A 362 14.05 7.80 1.56
N ALA A 363 13.94 6.55 2.00
CA ALA A 363 14.13 6.16 3.39
C ALA A 363 15.57 6.39 3.90
N HIS A 364 16.58 6.23 3.03
CA HIS A 364 18.00 6.46 3.39
C HIS A 364 18.35 7.95 3.47
N GLU A 365 17.85 8.78 2.56
CA GLU A 365 18.07 10.23 2.59
C GLU A 365 17.47 10.86 3.85
N HIS A 366 16.34 10.33 4.31
CA HIS A 366 15.68 10.78 5.55
C HIS A 366 16.39 10.29 6.83
N SER A 367 17.26 9.24 6.77
CA SER A 367 17.99 8.76 7.94
C SER A 367 19.34 9.48 8.19
N HIS A 368 19.75 10.36 7.29
CA HIS A 368 21.03 11.10 7.34
C HIS A 368 20.86 12.63 7.34
N ALA A 369 19.63 13.15 7.32
CA ALA A 369 19.31 14.57 7.45
C ALA A 369 18.92 14.91 8.89
#